data_0f2006458f263075484fd3d6b862dd7e
#
_entry.id   0f2006458f263075484fd3d6b862dd7e
#
_cell.length_a   1.000
_cell.length_b   1.000
_cell.length_c   1.000
_cell.angle_alpha   90.00
_cell.angle_beta   90.00
_cell.angle_gamma   90.00
#
_symmetry.space_group_name_H-M   'P 1'
#
loop_
_entity.id
_entity.type
_entity.pdbx_description
1 polymer ?
#
loop_
_entity_poly.entity_id
_entity_poly.type
_entity_poly.pdbx_seq_one_letter_code
_entity_poly.pdbx_strand_id
1 'polypeptide(L)'
;TDTLRMVSKVSWKKLQDKKQEEKEKAEKEKKKRRKKGEEEPEPTPFLAMDVYAPSAMDVYDYISLTFEEPIAWFDTAAIHLKQKVDTLWEEVSFDFTQDSLNLRKYNLYYDWEPATEYEFSVDSTAFHGIYGLFTDKIKQNIKVRSLEEYGAIYFNVTGCDSIAFVELLD
;
A
#
# COMPACT_ATOMS: atom_id res chain seq x y z
N THR A 1 40.05 -7.52 -13.66
CA THR A 1 38.90 -6.59 -13.82
C THR A 1 37.86 -7.25 -14.70
N ASP A 2 36.86 -7.89 -14.05
CA ASP A 2 35.74 -8.49 -14.76
C ASP A 2 34.73 -7.40 -15.12
N THR A 3 34.50 -7.25 -16.42
CA THR A 3 33.53 -6.28 -16.95
C THR A 3 32.18 -6.99 -17.14
N LEU A 4 31.21 -6.74 -16.26
CA LEU A 4 29.84 -7.22 -16.40
C LEU A 4 29.15 -6.47 -17.56
N ARG A 5 28.89 -7.17 -18.66
CA ARG A 5 28.02 -6.66 -19.73
C ARG A 5 26.56 -6.96 -19.42
N MET A 6 25.80 -5.95 -19.04
CA MET A 6 24.34 -6.05 -18.97
C MET A 6 23.74 -5.87 -20.37
N VAL A 7 23.09 -6.92 -20.88
CA VAL A 7 22.36 -6.87 -22.15
C VAL A 7 20.86 -6.91 -21.84
N SER A 8 20.13 -5.87 -22.23
CA SER A 8 18.68 -5.86 -22.12
C SER A 8 18.06 -6.98 -22.97
N LYS A 9 17.17 -7.79 -22.40
CA LYS A 9 16.43 -8.87 -23.08
C LYS A 9 15.51 -8.36 -24.20
N VAL A 10 15.16 -7.07 -24.19
CA VAL A 10 14.26 -6.45 -25.16
C VAL A 10 14.98 -5.26 -25.78
N SER A 11 15.06 -5.21 -27.10
CA SER A 11 15.63 -4.08 -27.83
C SER A 11 14.88 -2.79 -27.48
N TRP A 12 15.61 -1.70 -27.22
CA TRP A 12 15.05 -0.35 -26.96
C TRP A 12 14.02 0.06 -28.02
N LYS A 13 14.25 -0.31 -29.26
CA LYS A 13 13.34 -0.05 -30.38
C LYS A 13 11.97 -0.73 -30.18
N LYS A 14 11.96 -2.01 -29.78
CA LYS A 14 10.72 -2.74 -29.47
C LYS A 14 9.93 -2.16 -28.28
N LEU A 15 10.63 -1.58 -27.30
CA LEU A 15 10.00 -0.90 -26.16
C LEU A 15 9.35 0.43 -26.57
N GLN A 16 10.00 1.18 -27.47
CA GLN A 16 9.41 2.40 -28.03
C GLN A 16 8.19 2.11 -28.89
N ASP A 17 8.31 1.12 -29.80
CA ASP A 17 7.19 0.73 -30.68
C ASP A 17 5.96 0.29 -29.85
N LYS A 18 6.18 -0.50 -28.79
CA LYS A 18 5.11 -0.94 -27.90
C LYS A 18 4.45 0.24 -27.15
N LYS A 19 5.26 1.18 -26.64
CA LYS A 19 4.74 2.41 -26.02
C LYS A 19 3.96 3.28 -26.99
N GLN A 20 4.35 3.30 -28.25
CA GLN A 20 3.68 4.09 -29.27
C GLN A 20 2.36 3.47 -29.68
N GLU A 21 2.32 2.13 -29.84
CA GLU A 21 1.06 1.39 -30.07
C GLU A 21 0.04 1.53 -28.92
N GLU A 22 0.52 1.48 -27.67
CA GLU A 22 -0.34 1.68 -26.50
C GLU A 22 -0.92 3.11 -26.47
N LYS A 23 -0.12 4.13 -26.80
CA LYS A 23 -0.60 5.51 -26.91
C LYS A 23 -1.60 5.70 -28.02
N GLU A 24 -1.35 5.11 -29.21
CA GLU A 24 -2.29 5.19 -30.32
C GLU A 24 -3.62 4.46 -30.04
N LYS A 25 -3.56 3.32 -29.37
CA LYS A 25 -4.79 2.59 -28.93
C LYS A 25 -5.59 3.41 -27.93
N ALA A 26 -4.91 3.99 -26.91
CA ALA A 26 -5.56 4.85 -25.94
C ALA A 26 -6.18 6.10 -26.58
N GLU A 27 -5.49 6.71 -27.57
CA GLU A 27 -6.00 7.87 -28.28
C GLU A 27 -7.20 7.53 -29.21
N LYS A 28 -7.17 6.37 -29.87
CA LYS A 28 -8.28 5.87 -30.67
C LYS A 28 -9.52 5.55 -29.80
N GLU A 29 -9.30 5.02 -28.60
CA GLU A 29 -10.38 4.74 -27.65
C GLU A 29 -10.97 6.03 -27.08
N LYS A 30 -10.15 7.03 -26.74
CA LYS A 30 -10.60 8.38 -26.36
C LYS A 30 -11.39 9.06 -27.47
N LYS A 31 -10.96 8.95 -28.73
CA LYS A 31 -11.72 9.49 -29.89
C LYS A 31 -13.05 8.77 -30.14
N LYS A 32 -13.14 7.46 -29.86
CA LYS A 32 -14.40 6.71 -29.95
C LYS A 32 -15.39 7.12 -28.83
N ARG A 33 -14.92 7.36 -27.60
CA ARG A 33 -15.74 7.83 -26.48
C ARG A 33 -16.28 9.24 -26.73
N ARG A 34 -15.44 10.17 -27.23
CA ARG A 34 -15.88 11.54 -27.62
C ARG A 34 -16.97 11.55 -28.70
N LYS A 35 -16.93 10.59 -29.65
CA LYS A 35 -18.00 10.47 -30.68
C LYS A 35 -19.31 9.92 -30.14
N LYS A 36 -19.32 9.32 -28.93
CA LYS A 36 -20.54 8.78 -28.29
C LYS A 36 -21.23 9.78 -27.37
N GLY A 37 -20.74 11.03 -27.26
CA GLY A 37 -21.37 12.06 -26.43
C GLY A 37 -21.27 11.81 -24.93
N GLU A 38 -20.42 10.87 -24.50
CA GLU A 38 -20.04 10.76 -23.10
C GLU A 38 -18.97 11.83 -22.83
N GLU A 39 -19.36 12.92 -22.18
CA GLU A 39 -18.40 13.83 -21.54
C GLU A 39 -17.63 13.01 -20.51
N GLU A 40 -16.31 12.77 -20.76
CA GLU A 40 -15.42 12.31 -19.69
C GLU A 40 -15.50 13.36 -18.59
N PRO A 41 -15.90 12.99 -17.36
CA PRO A 41 -15.71 13.92 -16.24
C PRO A 41 -14.23 14.28 -16.23
N GLU A 42 -13.93 15.58 -16.22
CA GLU A 42 -12.55 16.03 -16.05
C GLU A 42 -11.98 15.31 -14.82
N PRO A 43 -10.82 14.63 -14.93
CA PRO A 43 -10.25 13.94 -13.79
C PRO A 43 -10.03 14.99 -12.70
N THR A 44 -10.84 14.94 -11.66
CA THR A 44 -10.58 15.74 -10.47
C THR A 44 -9.19 15.36 -9.99
N PRO A 45 -8.25 16.30 -9.90
CA PRO A 45 -6.91 15.99 -9.45
C PRO A 45 -6.98 15.65 -7.96
N PHE A 46 -7.03 14.35 -7.67
CA PHE A 46 -6.92 13.85 -6.30
C PHE A 46 -5.45 13.80 -5.88
N LEU A 47 -5.23 13.94 -4.60
CA LEU A 47 -3.93 13.66 -3.99
C LEU A 47 -3.61 12.18 -4.15
N ALA A 48 -2.51 11.89 -4.86
CA ALA A 48 -2.07 10.52 -5.04
C ALA A 48 -1.57 9.94 -3.71
N MET A 49 -2.07 8.74 -3.41
CA MET A 49 -1.77 7.99 -2.20
C MET A 49 -1.53 6.53 -2.53
N ASP A 50 -0.36 6.03 -2.16
CA ASP A 50 -0.04 4.60 -2.20
C ASP A 50 -0.37 3.97 -0.85
N VAL A 51 -1.13 2.87 -0.89
CA VAL A 51 -1.54 2.12 0.30
C VAL A 51 -0.86 0.77 0.32
N TYR A 52 0.01 0.56 1.28
CA TYR A 52 0.51 -0.78 1.61
C TYR A 52 -0.45 -1.42 2.61
N ALA A 53 -1.33 -2.25 2.11
CA ALA A 53 -2.26 -3.07 2.86
C ALA A 53 -2.39 -4.42 2.13
N PRO A 54 -1.47 -5.37 2.37
CA PRO A 54 -1.45 -6.64 1.66
C PRO A 54 -2.73 -7.43 1.95
N SER A 55 -3.27 -8.09 0.93
CA SER A 55 -4.48 -8.91 1.07
C SER A 55 -4.27 -10.13 1.99
N ALA A 56 -3.03 -10.59 2.14
CA ALA A 56 -2.60 -11.57 3.14
C ALA A 56 -1.55 -10.92 4.03
N MET A 57 -1.96 -10.49 5.22
CA MET A 57 -1.15 -9.73 6.16
C MET A 57 -0.60 -10.63 7.25
N ASP A 58 0.63 -10.36 7.68
CA ASP A 58 1.23 -11.02 8.83
C ASP A 58 0.75 -10.37 10.15
N VAL A 59 0.72 -11.14 11.24
CA VAL A 59 0.28 -10.65 12.56
C VAL A 59 1.16 -9.52 13.12
N TYR A 60 2.37 -9.36 12.58
CA TYR A 60 3.34 -8.31 12.99
C TYR A 60 3.39 -7.13 12.02
N ASP A 61 2.60 -7.18 10.95
CA ASP A 61 2.62 -6.18 9.89
C ASP A 61 1.79 -4.94 10.26
N TYR A 62 1.86 -3.93 9.43
CA TYR A 62 1.13 -2.68 9.61
C TYR A 62 0.66 -2.15 8.24
N ILE A 63 -0.39 -1.34 8.26
CA ILE A 63 -0.82 -0.62 7.06
C ILE A 63 -0.02 0.67 6.94
N SER A 64 0.48 0.98 5.75
CA SER A 64 1.12 2.27 5.53
C SER A 64 0.52 3.03 4.35
N LEU A 65 0.36 4.33 4.54
CA LEU A 65 -0.09 5.29 3.55
C LEU A 65 1.07 6.19 3.17
N THR A 66 1.41 6.25 1.89
CA THR A 66 2.47 7.13 1.38
C THR A 66 1.86 8.10 0.38
N PHE A 67 2.04 9.39 0.62
CA PHE A 67 1.48 10.46 -0.19
C PHE A 67 2.52 11.06 -1.15
N GLU A 68 2.06 11.55 -2.30
CA GLU A 68 2.93 12.22 -3.26
C GLU A 68 3.45 13.56 -2.71
N GLU A 69 2.66 14.26 -1.88
CA GLU A 69 3.03 15.50 -1.21
C GLU A 69 2.85 15.42 0.32
N PRO A 70 3.49 16.29 1.09
CA PRO A 70 3.25 16.37 2.54
C PRO A 70 1.79 16.72 2.85
N ILE A 71 1.28 16.18 3.95
CA ILE A 71 -0.09 16.41 4.41
C ILE A 71 -0.14 17.68 5.28
N ALA A 72 -1.03 18.60 4.94
CA ALA A 72 -1.28 19.80 5.71
C ALA A 72 -2.15 19.51 6.94
N TRP A 73 -3.19 18.71 6.77
CA TRP A 73 -4.04 18.20 7.84
C TRP A 73 -4.82 16.96 7.39
N PHE A 74 -5.30 16.18 8.35
CA PHE A 74 -6.13 15.01 8.11
C PHE A 74 -7.16 14.82 9.20
N ASP A 75 -8.25 14.13 8.86
CA ASP A 75 -9.31 13.75 9.80
C ASP A 75 -9.19 12.27 10.14
N THR A 76 -8.85 11.97 11.39
CA THR A 76 -8.77 10.59 11.89
C THR A 76 -10.13 9.89 11.92
N ALA A 77 -11.23 10.65 12.06
CA ALA A 77 -12.57 10.08 12.05
C ALA A 77 -13.02 9.58 10.66
N ALA A 78 -12.30 10.00 9.60
CA ALA A 78 -12.53 9.54 8.23
C ALA A 78 -11.68 8.32 7.84
N ILE A 79 -10.92 7.76 8.79
CA ILE A 79 -10.11 6.55 8.63
C ILE A 79 -10.76 5.45 9.45
N HIS A 80 -11.13 4.36 8.80
CA HIS A 80 -11.88 3.28 9.42
C HIS A 80 -11.14 1.96 9.30
N LEU A 81 -11.05 1.23 10.40
CA LEU A 81 -10.65 -0.17 10.43
C LEU A 81 -11.77 -0.98 11.03
N LYS A 82 -12.23 -2.00 10.31
CA LYS A 82 -13.30 -2.89 10.77
C LYS A 82 -12.81 -4.32 10.82
N GLN A 83 -13.12 -4.99 11.90
CA GLN A 83 -12.87 -6.41 12.09
C GLN A 83 -14.14 -7.19 11.79
N LYS A 84 -13.99 -8.34 11.16
CA LYS A 84 -15.11 -9.23 10.92
C LYS A 84 -15.28 -10.20 12.10
N VAL A 85 -16.36 -10.02 12.84
CA VAL A 85 -16.75 -10.91 13.92
C VAL A 85 -17.97 -11.72 13.45
N ASP A 86 -17.78 -13.02 13.25
CA ASP A 86 -18.75 -13.92 12.60
C ASP A 86 -19.19 -13.41 11.22
N THR A 87 -20.34 -12.74 11.15
CA THR A 87 -20.93 -12.21 9.92
C THR A 87 -21.03 -10.68 9.91
N LEU A 88 -20.69 -10.03 11.03
CA LEU A 88 -20.80 -8.58 11.20
C LEU A 88 -19.42 -7.91 11.13
N TRP A 89 -19.43 -6.66 10.69
CA TRP A 89 -18.26 -5.81 10.70
C TRP A 89 -18.34 -4.87 11.90
N GLU A 90 -17.36 -4.96 12.79
CA GLU A 90 -17.24 -4.11 13.96
C GLU A 90 -16.07 -3.14 13.79
N GLU A 91 -16.29 -1.88 14.13
CA GLU A 91 -15.24 -0.86 14.07
C GLU A 91 -14.29 -1.02 15.25
N VAL A 92 -12.99 -0.98 14.98
CA VAL A 92 -11.93 -1.14 15.98
C VAL A 92 -11.05 0.09 16.04
N SER A 93 -10.54 0.40 17.23
CA SER A 93 -9.58 1.49 17.43
C SER A 93 -8.18 1.04 17.07
N PHE A 94 -7.39 1.94 16.50
CA PHE A 94 -6.04 1.68 16.05
C PHE A 94 -5.12 2.87 16.37
N ASP A 95 -3.82 2.66 16.34
CA ASP A 95 -2.82 3.71 16.46
C ASP A 95 -2.41 4.19 15.06
N PHE A 96 -2.53 5.51 14.83
CA PHE A 96 -2.17 6.13 13.55
C PHE A 96 -1.11 7.20 13.77
N THR A 97 0.08 6.97 13.21
CA THR A 97 1.25 7.83 13.44
C THR A 97 1.98 8.17 12.16
N GLN A 98 2.55 9.37 12.10
CA GLN A 98 3.46 9.77 11.03
C GLN A 98 4.82 9.11 11.21
N ASP A 99 5.43 8.66 10.11
CA ASP A 99 6.78 8.11 10.11
C ASP A 99 7.81 9.20 10.44
N SER A 100 8.75 8.91 11.33
CA SER A 100 9.75 9.86 11.80
C SER A 100 10.80 10.25 10.74
N LEU A 101 11.03 9.38 9.76
CA LEU A 101 12.02 9.56 8.70
C LEU A 101 11.39 10.06 7.39
N ASN A 102 10.11 9.80 7.19
CA ASN A 102 9.40 10.20 5.98
C ASN A 102 8.08 10.91 6.31
N LEU A 103 8.10 12.24 6.24
CA LEU A 103 6.94 13.11 6.55
C LEU A 103 5.72 12.88 5.63
N ARG A 104 5.88 12.16 4.53
CA ARG A 104 4.79 11.80 3.62
C ARG A 104 4.22 10.41 3.90
N LYS A 105 4.77 9.69 4.88
CA LYS A 105 4.36 8.34 5.23
C LYS A 105 3.67 8.33 6.58
N TYR A 106 2.54 7.65 6.65
CA TYR A 106 1.77 7.42 7.87
C TYR A 106 1.56 5.92 8.04
N ASN A 107 1.67 5.46 9.27
CA ASN A 107 1.56 4.05 9.62
C ASN A 107 0.38 3.85 10.56
N LEU A 108 -0.41 2.82 10.28
CA LEU A 108 -1.51 2.35 11.13
C LEU A 108 -1.07 1.04 11.77
N TYR A 109 -1.03 1.02 13.10
CA TYR A 109 -0.71 -0.14 13.90
C TYR A 109 -1.95 -0.65 14.61
N TYR A 110 -2.08 -1.96 14.63
CA TYR A 110 -3.16 -2.66 15.30
C TYR A 110 -2.68 -4.04 15.74
N ASP A 111 -3.21 -4.58 16.82
CA ASP A 111 -2.94 -5.95 17.27
C ASP A 111 -3.78 -6.93 16.45
N TRP A 112 -3.25 -7.35 15.32
CA TRP A 112 -3.95 -8.18 14.35
C TRP A 112 -4.29 -9.56 14.92
N GLU A 113 -5.56 -9.92 14.96
CA GLU A 113 -5.99 -11.27 15.34
C GLU A 113 -5.73 -12.26 14.20
N PRO A 114 -5.04 -13.41 14.49
CA PRO A 114 -4.78 -14.42 13.46
C PRO A 114 -6.05 -14.97 12.83
N ALA A 115 -5.96 -15.37 11.56
CA ALA A 115 -7.05 -15.96 10.77
C ALA A 115 -8.31 -15.07 10.62
N THR A 116 -8.21 -13.78 10.93
CA THR A 116 -9.32 -12.83 10.93
C THR A 116 -9.31 -11.95 9.69
N GLU A 117 -10.49 -11.55 9.21
CA GLU A 117 -10.67 -10.65 8.09
C GLU A 117 -10.90 -9.21 8.58
N TYR A 118 -10.25 -8.25 7.93
CA TYR A 118 -10.37 -6.83 8.22
C TYR A 118 -10.74 -6.05 6.95
N GLU A 119 -11.42 -4.94 7.16
CA GLU A 119 -11.73 -3.97 6.12
C GLU A 119 -11.13 -2.62 6.53
N PHE A 120 -10.14 -2.17 5.78
CA PHE A 120 -9.56 -0.83 5.92
C PHE A 120 -10.21 0.10 4.90
N SER A 121 -10.65 1.27 5.34
CA SER A 121 -11.19 2.28 4.45
C SER A 121 -10.84 3.70 4.89
N VAL A 122 -10.67 4.56 3.89
CA VAL A 122 -10.44 5.98 4.05
C VAL A 122 -11.50 6.69 3.25
N ASP A 123 -12.22 7.61 3.86
CA ASP A 123 -13.24 8.39 3.17
C ASP A 123 -12.62 9.45 2.25
N SER A 124 -13.39 9.90 1.28
CA SER A 124 -12.98 11.03 0.43
C SER A 124 -12.73 12.27 1.29
N THR A 125 -11.72 13.05 0.93
CA THR A 125 -11.30 14.26 1.68
C THR A 125 -10.71 14.04 3.08
N ALA A 126 -10.38 12.80 3.44
CA ALA A 126 -9.77 12.51 4.75
C ALA A 126 -8.39 13.15 4.93
N PHE A 127 -7.62 13.26 3.86
CA PHE A 127 -6.30 13.89 3.86
C PHE A 127 -6.25 15.07 2.89
N HIS A 128 -5.65 16.17 3.34
CA HIS A 128 -5.42 17.37 2.54
C HIS A 128 -3.93 17.66 2.44
N GLY A 129 -3.44 17.72 1.23
CA GLY A 129 -2.06 18.05 0.91
C GLY A 129 -1.79 19.56 1.00
N ILE A 130 -0.51 19.92 1.06
CA ILE A 130 -0.08 21.31 1.16
C ILE A 130 -0.41 22.15 -0.08
N TYR A 131 -0.63 21.51 -1.24
CA TYR A 131 -1.00 22.19 -2.48
C TYR A 131 -2.50 22.25 -2.72
N GLY A 132 -3.32 21.86 -1.72
CA GLY A 132 -4.77 21.96 -1.75
C GLY A 132 -5.49 20.78 -2.42
N LEU A 133 -4.76 19.74 -2.79
CA LEU A 133 -5.35 18.49 -3.23
C LEU A 133 -5.87 17.70 -2.04
N PHE A 134 -6.84 16.81 -2.28
CA PHE A 134 -7.39 15.92 -1.26
C PHE A 134 -7.50 14.48 -1.79
N THR A 135 -7.52 13.53 -0.87
CA THR A 135 -7.61 12.10 -1.22
C THR A 135 -9.00 11.72 -1.69
N ASP A 136 -9.05 10.74 -2.58
CA ASP A 136 -10.29 10.02 -2.90
C ASP A 136 -10.52 8.87 -1.92
N LYS A 137 -11.73 8.32 -1.95
CA LYS A 137 -12.11 7.18 -1.13
C LYS A 137 -11.34 5.93 -1.49
N ILE A 138 -10.82 5.23 -0.47
CA ILE A 138 -10.16 3.93 -0.62
C ILE A 138 -10.81 2.90 0.28
N LYS A 139 -10.84 1.65 -0.19
CA LYS A 139 -11.30 0.49 0.55
C LYS A 139 -10.43 -0.72 0.21
N GLN A 140 -9.90 -1.38 1.24
CA GLN A 140 -9.05 -2.56 1.13
C GLN A 140 -9.57 -3.65 2.06
N ASN A 141 -9.62 -4.88 1.56
CA ASN A 141 -9.92 -6.05 2.38
C ASN A 141 -8.60 -6.78 2.69
N ILE A 142 -8.41 -7.10 3.93
CA ILE A 142 -7.20 -7.69 4.48
C ILE A 142 -7.58 -8.98 5.18
N LYS A 143 -6.83 -10.05 4.96
CA LYS A 143 -6.95 -11.29 5.71
C LYS A 143 -5.64 -11.55 6.44
N VAL A 144 -5.70 -11.64 7.76
CA VAL A 144 -4.53 -11.97 8.57
C VAL A 144 -4.28 -13.48 8.52
N ARG A 145 -3.01 -13.85 8.38
CA ARG A 145 -2.59 -15.24 8.35
C ARG A 145 -2.89 -15.96 9.67
N SER A 146 -3.14 -17.25 9.58
CA SER A 146 -3.30 -18.08 10.77
C SER A 146 -1.95 -18.37 11.43
N LEU A 147 -1.95 -18.63 12.75
CA LEU A 147 -0.73 -19.03 13.46
C LEU A 147 -0.13 -20.35 12.95
N GLU A 148 -0.92 -21.18 12.30
CA GLU A 148 -0.47 -22.43 11.70
C GLU A 148 0.44 -22.22 10.48
N GLU A 149 0.40 -21.04 9.88
CA GLU A 149 1.26 -20.66 8.74
C GLU A 149 2.68 -20.25 9.19
N TYR A 150 2.89 -20.05 10.49
CA TYR A 150 4.19 -19.65 11.05
C TYR A 150 4.96 -20.85 11.59
N GLY A 151 6.27 -20.85 11.33
CA GLY A 151 7.20 -21.79 11.97
C GLY A 151 7.81 -21.21 13.24
N ALA A 152 8.18 -22.05 14.18
CA ALA A 152 8.97 -21.68 15.33
C ALA A 152 10.36 -22.31 15.27
N ILE A 153 11.40 -21.53 15.48
CA ILE A 153 12.77 -21.99 15.53
C ILE A 153 13.28 -21.79 16.97
N TYR A 154 13.71 -22.88 17.60
CA TYR A 154 14.26 -22.85 18.95
C TYR A 154 15.77 -22.98 18.89
N PHE A 155 16.48 -21.97 19.39
CA PHE A 155 17.93 -21.99 19.50
C PHE A 155 18.31 -22.29 20.94
N ASN A 156 19.10 -23.34 21.16
CA ASN A 156 19.71 -23.62 22.45
C ASN A 156 21.20 -23.30 22.37
N VAL A 157 21.59 -22.14 22.86
CA VAL A 157 22.95 -21.63 22.77
C VAL A 157 23.61 -21.81 24.15
N THR A 158 24.68 -22.62 24.20
CA THR A 158 25.44 -22.91 25.45
C THR A 158 26.88 -22.48 25.30
N GLY A 159 27.51 -22.06 26.40
CA GLY A 159 28.93 -21.70 26.43
C GLY A 159 29.24 -20.33 25.80
N CYS A 160 28.26 -19.44 25.74
CA CYS A 160 28.43 -18.08 25.26
C CYS A 160 28.87 -17.13 26.39
N ASP A 161 29.69 -16.18 26.04
CA ASP A 161 29.97 -15.02 26.89
C ASP A 161 28.77 -14.05 26.89
N SER A 162 28.73 -13.14 27.86
CA SER A 162 27.64 -12.18 28.07
C SER A 162 27.40 -11.19 26.89
N ILE A 163 28.24 -11.23 25.85
CA ILE A 163 28.20 -10.32 24.68
C ILE A 163 27.83 -11.09 23.41
N ALA A 164 27.29 -12.31 23.52
CA ALA A 164 26.86 -13.06 22.34
C ALA A 164 25.47 -12.55 21.82
N PHE A 165 25.33 -12.43 20.51
CA PHE A 165 24.07 -12.18 19.84
C PHE A 165 23.83 -13.24 18.76
N VAL A 166 22.58 -13.50 18.48
CA VAL A 166 22.16 -14.42 17.42
C VAL A 166 21.52 -13.60 16.31
N GLU A 167 22.00 -13.77 15.10
CA GLU A 167 21.49 -13.10 13.90
C GLU A 167 20.95 -14.15 12.94
N LEU A 168 19.73 -13.93 12.45
CA LEU A 168 19.14 -14.74 11.38
C LEU A 168 19.37 -13.99 10.05
N LEU A 169 20.13 -14.62 9.16
CA LEU A 169 20.42 -14.06 7.82
C LEU A 169 19.60 -14.80 6.76
N ASP A 170 19.11 -14.06 5.76
CA ASP A 170 18.42 -14.60 4.58
C ASP A 170 19.42 -15.17 3.56
#